data_f951cc329dcf6c1da5c59e0f6a437524
#
_entry.id   f951cc329dcf6c1da5c59e0f6a437524
#
_cell.length_a   1.000
_cell.length_b   1.000
_cell.length_c   1.000
_cell.angle_alpha   90.00
_cell.angle_beta   90.00
_cell.angle_gamma   90.00
#
_symmetry.space_group_name_H-M   'P 1'
#
loop_
_entity.id
_entity.type
_entity.pdbx_description
1 polymer ?
#
loop_
_entity_poly.entity_id
_entity_poly.type
_entity_poly.pdbx_seq_one_letter_code
_entity_poly.pdbx_strand_id
1 'polypeptide(L)'
;MLGNWLMQHNRQKEAFKYFTDALKEEPDNAYAQMSLYDYYNATKQEDQAHQMLDKILMSRKTDTETRIMMFRSYIQTNESEGGDSTKVLALFNKVLNQPEPSSEVAELRAAYMSLKQMPADTVNAAFQKVLDIAPDNVSARLQLIQSLWNQRKYGEVITQSHAAHQYNPEEMVFYYFGGMAYY
;
A
#
# COMPACT_ATOMS: atom_id res chain seq x y z
N MET A 1 8.43 -12.85 20.19
CA MET A 1 7.97 -12.32 21.49
C MET A 1 9.11 -11.83 22.38
N LEU A 2 10.18 -12.63 22.64
CA LEU A 2 11.29 -12.19 23.49
C LEU A 2 12.01 -10.93 23.00
N GLY A 3 12.28 -10.82 21.70
CA GLY A 3 12.98 -9.67 21.14
C GLY A 3 12.23 -8.34 21.33
N ASN A 4 10.91 -8.32 21.15
CA ASN A 4 10.10 -7.12 21.38
C ASN A 4 10.02 -6.76 22.86
N TRP A 5 9.96 -7.78 23.75
CA TRP A 5 10.06 -7.54 25.18
C TRP A 5 11.40 -6.89 25.55
N LEU A 6 12.51 -7.36 24.95
CA LEU A 6 13.84 -6.77 25.14
C LEU A 6 13.90 -5.30 24.67
N MET A 7 13.27 -4.99 23.53
CA MET A 7 13.17 -3.60 23.02
C MET A 7 12.43 -2.70 24.03
N GLN A 8 11.26 -3.15 24.53
CA GLN A 8 10.45 -2.40 25.49
C GLN A 8 11.16 -2.17 26.84
N HIS A 9 12.13 -3.04 27.19
CA HIS A 9 12.91 -2.93 28.43
C HIS A 9 14.29 -2.31 28.22
N ASN A 10 14.48 -1.55 27.15
CA ASN A 10 15.75 -0.86 26.80
C ASN A 10 16.97 -1.80 26.65
N ARG A 11 16.73 -3.10 26.40
CA ARG A 11 17.79 -4.09 26.15
C ARG A 11 18.06 -4.25 24.64
N GLN A 12 18.24 -3.13 23.95
CA GLN A 12 18.33 -3.06 22.49
C GLN A 12 19.43 -3.95 21.89
N LYS A 13 20.62 -4.03 22.52
CA LYS A 13 21.72 -4.87 22.03
C LYS A 13 21.39 -6.36 22.03
N GLU A 14 20.64 -6.80 23.05
CA GLU A 14 20.23 -8.21 23.17
C GLU A 14 19.09 -8.50 22.18
N ALA A 15 18.16 -7.57 22.00
CA ALA A 15 17.12 -7.67 21.00
C ALA A 15 17.72 -7.80 19.59
N PHE A 16 18.67 -6.94 19.23
CA PHE A 16 19.40 -6.99 17.96
C PHE A 16 20.06 -8.35 17.72
N LYS A 17 20.78 -8.85 18.72
CA LYS A 17 21.41 -10.17 18.63
C LYS A 17 20.36 -11.27 18.41
N TYR A 18 19.26 -11.23 19.16
CA TYR A 18 18.18 -12.20 19.02
C TYR A 18 17.58 -12.23 17.62
N PHE A 19 17.29 -11.04 17.03
CA PHE A 19 16.74 -10.94 15.68
C PHE A 19 17.73 -11.38 14.63
N THR A 20 19.00 -10.98 14.77
CA THR A 20 20.04 -11.37 13.79
C THR A 20 20.36 -12.86 13.84
N ASP A 21 20.33 -13.49 15.02
CA ASP A 21 20.52 -14.93 15.13
C ASP A 21 19.32 -15.69 14.53
N ALA A 22 18.10 -15.22 14.74
CA ALA A 22 16.90 -15.78 14.08
C ALA A 22 17.00 -15.72 12.54
N LEU A 23 17.53 -14.61 11.97
CA LEU A 23 17.70 -14.50 10.51
C LEU A 23 18.90 -15.31 9.96
N LYS A 24 19.83 -15.77 10.79
CA LYS A 24 20.86 -16.73 10.35
C LYS A 24 20.26 -18.12 10.17
N GLU A 25 19.31 -18.51 11.03
CA GLU A 25 18.61 -19.78 10.94
C GLU A 25 17.53 -19.75 9.86
N GLU A 26 16.73 -18.69 9.81
CA GLU A 26 15.64 -18.47 8.86
C GLU A 26 15.78 -17.07 8.19
N PRO A 27 16.51 -16.96 7.07
CA PRO A 27 16.75 -15.66 6.41
C PRO A 27 15.49 -14.91 5.96
N ASP A 28 14.39 -15.63 5.75
CA ASP A 28 13.08 -15.10 5.31
C ASP A 28 12.06 -15.00 6.44
N ASN A 29 12.48 -15.13 7.71
CA ASN A 29 11.58 -14.97 8.85
C ASN A 29 11.04 -13.54 8.92
N ALA A 30 9.77 -13.37 8.48
CA ALA A 30 9.13 -12.06 8.36
C ALA A 30 9.12 -11.31 9.70
N TYR A 31 8.84 -12.01 10.81
CA TYR A 31 8.82 -11.40 12.14
C TYR A 31 10.19 -10.82 12.54
N ALA A 32 11.27 -11.57 12.32
CA ALA A 32 12.62 -11.12 12.63
C ALA A 32 13.05 -9.95 11.73
N GLN A 33 12.66 -9.99 10.45
CA GLN A 33 12.90 -8.90 9.50
C GLN A 33 12.16 -7.61 9.91
N MET A 34 10.89 -7.70 10.25
CA MET A 34 10.10 -6.56 10.74
C MET A 34 10.67 -6.00 12.04
N SER A 35 11.02 -6.88 12.97
CA SER A 35 11.61 -6.47 14.26
C SER A 35 12.97 -5.78 14.10
N LEU A 36 13.78 -6.18 13.11
CA LEU A 36 15.01 -5.47 12.77
C LEU A 36 14.75 -4.13 12.09
N TYR A 37 13.74 -4.04 11.24
CA TYR A 37 13.31 -2.76 10.68
C TYR A 37 12.93 -1.78 11.80
N ASP A 38 12.10 -2.20 12.74
CA ASP A 38 11.70 -1.39 13.90
C ASP A 38 12.91 -1.01 14.78
N TYR A 39 13.84 -1.95 14.98
CA TYR A 39 15.07 -1.68 15.72
C TYR A 39 15.91 -0.60 15.04
N TYR A 40 16.12 -0.69 13.71
CA TYR A 40 16.90 0.29 12.97
C TYR A 40 16.25 1.69 12.99
N ASN A 41 14.92 1.76 12.87
CA ASN A 41 14.19 3.03 13.02
C ASN A 41 14.35 3.61 14.43
N ALA A 42 14.16 2.81 15.47
CA ALA A 42 14.29 3.24 16.88
C ALA A 42 15.72 3.72 17.22
N THR A 43 16.74 3.18 16.53
CA THR A 43 18.14 3.54 16.72
C THR A 43 18.67 4.55 15.70
N LYS A 44 17.77 5.12 14.84
CA LYS A 44 18.09 6.10 13.80
C LYS A 44 19.14 5.64 12.80
N GLN A 45 19.10 4.36 12.47
CA GLN A 45 19.95 3.73 11.45
C GLN A 45 19.19 3.65 10.12
N GLU A 46 18.95 4.80 9.48
CA GLU A 46 18.05 4.96 8.32
C GLU A 46 18.44 4.06 7.15
N ASP A 47 19.71 3.96 6.81
CA ASP A 47 20.18 3.13 5.69
C ASP A 47 19.85 1.65 5.91
N GLN A 48 20.06 1.15 7.13
CA GLN A 48 19.75 -0.24 7.47
C GLN A 48 18.25 -0.50 7.52
N ALA A 49 17.48 0.47 8.02
CA ALA A 49 16.01 0.41 7.99
C ALA A 49 15.50 0.32 6.55
N HIS A 50 15.98 1.18 5.64
CA HIS A 50 15.61 1.14 4.22
C HIS A 50 16.01 -0.17 3.53
N GLN A 51 17.22 -0.68 3.78
CA GLN A 51 17.65 -1.98 3.22
C GLN A 51 16.75 -3.12 3.71
N MET A 52 16.37 -3.12 4.98
CA MET A 52 15.46 -4.13 5.53
C MET A 52 14.04 -4.00 4.94
N LEU A 53 13.52 -2.79 4.82
CA LEU A 53 12.24 -2.50 4.19
C LEU A 53 12.21 -3.01 2.74
N ASP A 54 13.23 -2.68 1.95
CA ASP A 54 13.38 -3.17 0.58
C ASP A 54 13.39 -4.70 0.53
N LYS A 55 14.17 -5.34 1.39
CA LYS A 55 14.24 -6.80 1.47
C LYS A 55 12.88 -7.43 1.71
N ILE A 56 12.09 -6.90 2.66
CA ILE A 56 10.75 -7.38 2.99
C ILE A 56 9.80 -7.17 1.81
N LEU A 57 9.73 -5.95 1.28
CA LEU A 57 8.75 -5.58 0.25
C LEU A 57 9.02 -6.25 -1.10
N MET A 58 10.29 -6.56 -1.41
CA MET A 58 10.69 -7.19 -2.66
C MET A 58 10.73 -8.72 -2.60
N SER A 59 10.62 -9.31 -1.42
CA SER A 59 10.60 -10.77 -1.26
C SER A 59 9.29 -11.37 -1.79
N ARG A 60 9.40 -12.40 -2.65
CA ARG A 60 8.25 -13.18 -3.11
C ARG A 60 7.60 -14.02 -2.00
N LYS A 61 8.30 -14.23 -0.89
CA LYS A 61 7.81 -14.99 0.27
C LYS A 61 7.02 -14.12 1.25
N THR A 62 7.11 -12.79 1.11
CA THR A 62 6.34 -11.87 1.93
C THR A 62 4.90 -11.82 1.43
N ASP A 63 3.96 -12.15 2.29
CA ASP A 63 2.54 -12.06 2.00
C ASP A 63 2.07 -10.60 1.87
N THR A 64 0.90 -10.42 1.26
CA THR A 64 0.32 -9.10 0.99
C THR A 64 0.03 -8.32 2.27
N GLU A 65 -0.45 -8.99 3.33
CA GLU A 65 -0.77 -8.34 4.61
C GLU A 65 0.49 -7.75 5.24
N THR A 66 1.57 -8.51 5.28
CA THR A 66 2.88 -8.03 5.75
C THR A 66 3.38 -6.85 4.93
N ARG A 67 3.26 -6.90 3.59
CA ARG A 67 3.62 -5.76 2.73
C ARG A 67 2.82 -4.50 3.08
N ILE A 68 1.51 -4.62 3.26
CA ILE A 68 0.64 -3.51 3.64
C ILE A 68 1.01 -2.93 5.00
N MET A 69 1.29 -3.79 5.99
CA MET A 69 1.77 -3.33 7.30
C MET A 69 3.07 -2.55 7.18
N MET A 70 4.02 -3.04 6.40
CA MET A 70 5.30 -2.37 6.19
C MET A 70 5.15 -1.02 5.49
N PHE A 71 4.30 -0.93 4.46
CA PHE A 71 3.99 0.35 3.83
C PHE A 71 3.36 1.34 4.81
N ARG A 72 2.40 0.91 5.61
CA ARG A 72 1.76 1.77 6.62
C ARG A 72 2.75 2.27 7.66
N SER A 73 3.63 1.39 8.16
CA SER A 73 4.70 1.76 9.09
C SER A 73 5.66 2.77 8.47
N TYR A 74 6.10 2.52 7.23
CA TYR A 74 6.97 3.44 6.50
C TYR A 74 6.32 4.81 6.26
N ILE A 75 5.06 4.82 5.81
CA ILE A 75 4.30 6.06 5.61
C ILE A 75 4.20 6.84 6.92
N GLN A 76 3.85 6.18 8.02
CA GLN A 76 3.73 6.82 9.33
C GLN A 76 5.06 7.45 9.77
N THR A 77 6.17 6.75 9.64
CA THR A 77 7.51 7.27 9.95
C THR A 77 7.85 8.46 9.06
N ASN A 78 7.67 8.31 7.74
CA ASN A 78 7.94 9.38 6.78
C ASN A 78 7.10 10.64 7.06
N GLU A 79 5.80 10.49 7.36
CA GLU A 79 4.93 11.64 7.68
C GLU A 79 5.33 12.33 9.00
N SER A 80 5.78 11.56 10.01
CA SER A 80 6.26 12.13 11.28
C SER A 80 7.56 12.92 11.15
N GLU A 81 8.34 12.67 10.10
CA GLU A 81 9.62 13.33 9.80
C GLU A 81 9.50 14.49 8.80
N GLY A 82 8.28 14.93 8.49
CA GLY A 82 8.04 16.02 7.54
C GLY A 82 7.81 15.57 6.09
N GLY A 83 7.61 14.31 5.90
CA GLY A 83 7.02 13.55 4.82
C GLY A 83 7.28 13.95 3.36
N ASP A 84 8.29 13.38 2.73
CA ASP A 84 8.45 13.47 1.28
C ASP A 84 7.61 12.37 0.57
N SER A 85 6.45 12.77 0.04
CA SER A 85 5.57 11.87 -0.72
C SER A 85 6.26 11.22 -1.92
N THR A 86 7.32 11.84 -2.47
CA THR A 86 8.06 11.31 -3.63
C THR A 86 8.75 9.99 -3.26
N LYS A 87 9.34 9.91 -2.07
CA LYS A 87 9.99 8.68 -1.57
C LYS A 87 8.99 7.55 -1.40
N VAL A 88 7.83 7.86 -0.80
CA VAL A 88 6.74 6.88 -0.61
C VAL A 88 6.24 6.35 -1.96
N LEU A 89 5.98 7.24 -2.91
CA LEU A 89 5.50 6.85 -4.24
C LEU A 89 6.56 6.07 -5.04
N ALA A 90 7.84 6.42 -4.91
CA ALA A 90 8.93 5.66 -5.53
C ALA A 90 8.97 4.21 -5.02
N LEU A 91 8.76 4.03 -3.71
CA LEU A 91 8.71 2.70 -3.10
C LEU A 91 7.50 1.89 -3.60
N PHE A 92 6.30 2.50 -3.65
CA PHE A 92 5.12 1.87 -4.24
C PHE A 92 5.37 1.44 -5.69
N ASN A 93 5.93 2.34 -6.51
CA ASN A 93 6.22 2.04 -7.92
C ASN A 93 7.20 0.86 -8.04
N LYS A 94 8.24 0.80 -7.20
CA LYS A 94 9.20 -0.29 -7.17
C LYS A 94 8.52 -1.64 -6.90
N VAL A 95 7.61 -1.69 -5.93
CA VAL A 95 6.88 -2.92 -5.57
C VAL A 95 5.85 -3.31 -6.63
N LEU A 96 5.11 -2.34 -7.16
CA LEU A 96 4.07 -2.58 -8.17
C LEU A 96 4.62 -2.89 -9.58
N ASN A 97 5.90 -2.66 -9.83
CA ASN A 97 6.58 -3.06 -11.06
C ASN A 97 7.07 -4.52 -11.02
N GLN A 98 6.82 -5.26 -9.95
CA GLN A 98 7.11 -6.70 -9.91
C GLN A 98 6.15 -7.49 -10.83
N PRO A 99 6.50 -8.71 -11.25
CA PRO A 99 5.70 -9.50 -12.21
C PRO A 99 4.30 -9.81 -11.70
N GLU A 100 3.95 -9.86 -10.52
CA GLU A 100 2.62 -10.14 -9.97
C GLU A 100 2.24 -9.06 -8.96
N PRO A 101 1.82 -7.86 -9.44
CA PRO A 101 1.48 -6.77 -8.56
C PRO A 101 0.21 -7.08 -7.75
N SER A 102 0.23 -6.76 -6.46
CA SER A 102 -0.94 -6.89 -5.59
C SER A 102 -1.90 -5.72 -5.81
N SER A 103 -3.19 -6.01 -6.01
CA SER A 103 -4.26 -5.02 -6.09
C SER A 103 -4.40 -4.23 -4.80
N GLU A 104 -4.20 -4.87 -3.65
CA GLU A 104 -4.29 -4.23 -2.33
C GLU A 104 -3.16 -3.21 -2.12
N VAL A 105 -1.95 -3.50 -2.59
CA VAL A 105 -0.83 -2.53 -2.57
C VAL A 105 -1.11 -1.38 -3.53
N ALA A 106 -1.68 -1.66 -4.70
CA ALA A 106 -2.07 -0.63 -5.66
C ALA A 106 -3.20 0.26 -5.08
N GLU A 107 -4.17 -0.32 -4.39
CA GLU A 107 -5.25 0.41 -3.71
C GLU A 107 -4.71 1.28 -2.57
N LEU A 108 -3.79 0.76 -1.76
CA LEU A 108 -3.12 1.55 -0.72
C LEU A 108 -2.37 2.75 -1.30
N ARG A 109 -1.70 2.57 -2.45
CA ARG A 109 -1.05 3.68 -3.17
C ARG A 109 -2.06 4.72 -3.64
N ALA A 110 -3.18 4.32 -4.26
CA ALA A 110 -4.21 5.23 -4.73
C ALA A 110 -4.86 6.00 -3.55
N ALA A 111 -5.14 5.32 -2.45
CA ALA A 111 -5.64 5.93 -1.23
C ALA A 111 -4.65 6.94 -0.62
N TYR A 112 -3.36 6.62 -0.59
CA TYR A 112 -2.31 7.54 -0.16
C TYR A 112 -2.25 8.80 -1.03
N MET A 113 -2.31 8.65 -2.37
CA MET A 113 -2.32 9.78 -3.30
C MET A 113 -3.56 10.67 -3.12
N SER A 114 -4.71 10.08 -2.86
CA SER A 114 -5.95 10.80 -2.55
C SER A 114 -5.84 11.56 -1.22
N LEU A 115 -5.31 10.93 -0.17
CA LEU A 115 -5.07 11.56 1.13
C LEU A 115 -4.12 12.77 1.03
N LYS A 116 -3.10 12.67 0.18
CA LYS A 116 -2.14 13.77 -0.11
C LYS A 116 -2.71 14.81 -1.07
N GLN A 117 -3.98 14.73 -1.44
CA GLN A 117 -4.68 15.65 -2.33
C GLN A 117 -3.94 15.88 -3.66
N MET A 118 -3.39 14.82 -4.22
CA MET A 118 -2.74 14.87 -5.53
C MET A 118 -3.76 15.20 -6.63
N PRO A 119 -3.32 15.69 -7.80
CA PRO A 119 -4.23 16.01 -8.90
C PRO A 119 -5.19 14.87 -9.20
N ALA A 120 -6.49 15.19 -9.33
CA ALA A 120 -7.56 14.20 -9.44
C ALA A 120 -7.34 13.21 -10.60
N ASP A 121 -6.83 13.67 -11.74
CA ASP A 121 -6.53 12.80 -12.88
C ASP A 121 -5.42 11.78 -12.55
N THR A 122 -4.44 12.17 -11.73
CA THR A 122 -3.37 11.27 -11.28
C THR A 122 -3.91 10.22 -10.31
N VAL A 123 -4.82 10.61 -9.40
CA VAL A 123 -5.51 9.70 -8.48
C VAL A 123 -6.44 8.75 -9.25
N ASN A 124 -7.18 9.26 -10.26
CA ASN A 124 -8.03 8.44 -11.12
C ASN A 124 -7.21 7.37 -11.86
N ALA A 125 -6.07 7.75 -12.43
CA ALA A 125 -5.16 6.80 -13.08
C ALA A 125 -4.63 5.73 -12.09
N ALA A 126 -4.42 6.09 -10.83
CA ALA A 126 -4.01 5.14 -9.80
C ALA A 126 -5.14 4.14 -9.47
N PHE A 127 -6.40 4.58 -9.32
CA PHE A 127 -7.54 3.68 -9.15
C PHE A 127 -7.82 2.83 -10.39
N GLN A 128 -7.66 3.40 -11.60
CA GLN A 128 -7.75 2.60 -12.83
C GLN A 128 -6.70 1.47 -12.84
N LYS A 129 -5.48 1.74 -12.36
CA LYS A 129 -4.44 0.70 -12.24
C LYS A 129 -4.82 -0.43 -11.25
N VAL A 130 -5.55 -0.11 -10.18
CA VAL A 130 -6.14 -1.16 -9.32
C VAL A 130 -7.10 -2.03 -10.11
N LEU A 131 -7.98 -1.41 -10.92
CA LEU A 131 -8.98 -2.12 -11.73
C LEU A 131 -8.38 -2.91 -12.90
N ASP A 132 -7.19 -2.53 -13.39
CA ASP A 132 -6.43 -3.31 -14.37
C ASP A 132 -5.91 -4.62 -13.77
N ILE A 133 -5.64 -4.64 -12.45
CA ILE A 133 -5.17 -5.82 -11.71
C ILE A 133 -6.35 -6.64 -11.19
N ALA A 134 -7.36 -6.00 -10.62
CA ALA A 134 -8.54 -6.58 -10.03
C ALA A 134 -9.81 -5.85 -10.55
N PRO A 135 -10.35 -6.26 -11.71
CA PRO A 135 -11.49 -5.58 -12.33
C PRO A 135 -12.79 -5.62 -11.49
N ASP A 136 -12.87 -6.53 -10.54
CA ASP A 136 -13.98 -6.72 -9.61
C ASP A 136 -13.84 -5.94 -8.30
N ASN A 137 -12.78 -5.13 -8.13
CA ASN A 137 -12.59 -4.31 -6.93
C ASN A 137 -13.63 -3.19 -6.84
N VAL A 138 -14.67 -3.43 -6.03
CA VAL A 138 -15.80 -2.50 -5.81
C VAL A 138 -15.33 -1.17 -5.23
N SER A 139 -14.42 -1.21 -4.23
CA SER A 139 -13.90 -0.01 -3.55
C SER A 139 -13.19 0.93 -4.53
N ALA A 140 -12.26 0.41 -5.30
CA ALA A 140 -11.50 1.19 -6.28
C ALA A 140 -12.40 1.80 -7.36
N ARG A 141 -13.36 1.02 -7.88
CA ARG A 141 -14.30 1.50 -8.89
C ARG A 141 -15.20 2.59 -8.36
N LEU A 142 -15.70 2.44 -7.13
CA LEU A 142 -16.54 3.45 -6.50
C LEU A 142 -15.77 4.77 -6.29
N GLN A 143 -14.53 4.70 -5.82
CA GLN A 143 -13.66 5.88 -5.65
C GLN A 143 -13.40 6.57 -7.00
N LEU A 144 -13.14 5.80 -8.05
CA LEU A 144 -12.94 6.34 -9.40
C LEU A 144 -14.21 7.03 -9.92
N ILE A 145 -15.38 6.37 -9.82
CA ILE A 145 -16.66 6.93 -10.26
C ILE A 145 -16.99 8.21 -9.51
N GLN A 146 -16.82 8.24 -8.17
CA GLN A 146 -17.07 9.44 -7.37
C GLN A 146 -16.15 10.59 -7.75
N SER A 147 -14.88 10.30 -8.01
CA SER A 147 -13.92 11.31 -8.47
C SER A 147 -14.28 11.87 -9.85
N LEU A 148 -14.65 11.01 -10.80
CA LEU A 148 -15.09 11.41 -12.14
C LEU A 148 -16.38 12.22 -12.09
N TRP A 149 -17.32 11.84 -11.23
CA TRP A 149 -18.57 12.57 -10.97
C TRP A 149 -18.29 13.99 -10.50
N ASN A 150 -17.42 14.15 -9.50
CA ASN A 150 -17.05 15.46 -8.96
C ASN A 150 -16.36 16.34 -10.02
N GLN A 151 -15.68 15.74 -10.99
CA GLN A 151 -15.08 16.42 -12.14
C GLN A 151 -16.07 16.66 -13.28
N ARG A 152 -17.34 16.26 -13.15
CA ARG A 152 -18.37 16.31 -14.20
C ARG A 152 -18.01 15.53 -15.48
N LYS A 153 -17.17 14.51 -15.36
CA LYS A 153 -16.78 13.61 -16.45
C LYS A 153 -17.79 12.49 -16.64
N TYR A 154 -19.05 12.86 -16.92
CA TYR A 154 -20.19 11.94 -16.93
C TYR A 154 -20.04 10.81 -17.95
N GLY A 155 -19.43 11.06 -19.12
CA GLY A 155 -19.14 10.00 -20.09
C GLY A 155 -18.23 8.90 -19.53
N GLU A 156 -17.22 9.28 -18.74
CA GLU A 156 -16.33 8.32 -18.07
C GLU A 156 -17.05 7.60 -16.91
N VAL A 157 -17.96 8.28 -16.19
CA VAL A 157 -18.83 7.65 -15.18
C VAL A 157 -19.68 6.55 -15.81
N ILE A 158 -20.33 6.83 -16.95
CA ILE A 158 -21.12 5.85 -17.70
C ILE A 158 -20.23 4.64 -18.08
N THR A 159 -19.05 4.88 -18.63
CA THR A 159 -18.11 3.83 -19.02
C THR A 159 -17.73 2.93 -17.84
N GLN A 160 -17.39 3.52 -16.69
CA GLN A 160 -17.03 2.77 -15.49
C GLN A 160 -18.22 2.01 -14.89
N SER A 161 -19.43 2.60 -14.95
CA SER A 161 -20.66 1.94 -14.50
C SER A 161 -21.00 0.72 -15.39
N HIS A 162 -20.84 0.83 -16.71
CA HIS A 162 -21.04 -0.30 -17.62
C HIS A 162 -20.02 -1.43 -17.34
N ALA A 163 -18.74 -1.10 -17.12
CA ALA A 163 -17.75 -2.09 -16.74
C ALA A 163 -18.11 -2.78 -15.40
N ALA A 164 -18.65 -2.00 -14.44
CA ALA A 164 -19.11 -2.56 -13.18
C ALA A 164 -20.21 -3.63 -13.35
N HIS A 165 -21.14 -3.45 -14.28
CA HIS A 165 -22.20 -4.44 -14.52
C HIS A 165 -21.64 -5.81 -14.94
N GLN A 166 -20.48 -5.82 -15.56
CA GLN A 166 -19.83 -7.08 -15.96
C GLN A 166 -19.15 -7.80 -14.78
N TYR A 167 -18.50 -7.02 -13.88
CA TYR A 167 -17.68 -7.58 -12.82
C TYR A 167 -18.38 -7.63 -11.45
N ASN A 168 -19.33 -6.72 -11.22
CA ASN A 168 -20.04 -6.54 -9.96
C ASN A 168 -21.55 -6.34 -10.21
N PRO A 169 -22.27 -7.30 -10.85
CA PRO A 169 -23.67 -7.11 -11.25
C PRO A 169 -24.64 -6.93 -10.08
N GLU A 170 -24.28 -7.37 -8.88
CA GLU A 170 -25.11 -7.23 -7.66
C GLU A 170 -25.00 -5.83 -7.01
N GLU A 171 -24.00 -5.01 -7.43
CA GLU A 171 -23.72 -3.73 -6.79
C GLU A 171 -24.59 -2.60 -7.37
N MET A 172 -25.73 -2.37 -6.73
CA MET A 172 -26.74 -1.37 -7.15
C MET A 172 -26.22 0.06 -7.27
N VAL A 173 -25.17 0.41 -6.52
CA VAL A 173 -24.56 1.74 -6.55
C VAL A 173 -24.06 2.12 -7.95
N PHE A 174 -23.57 1.18 -8.72
CA PHE A 174 -23.08 1.43 -10.07
C PHE A 174 -24.19 1.67 -11.08
N TYR A 175 -25.36 1.02 -10.91
CA TYR A 175 -26.57 1.31 -11.69
C TYR A 175 -27.09 2.72 -11.41
N TYR A 176 -27.04 3.13 -10.12
CA TYR A 176 -27.46 4.47 -9.74
C TYR A 176 -26.58 5.55 -10.38
N PHE A 177 -25.22 5.45 -10.26
CA PHE A 177 -24.33 6.44 -10.87
C PHE A 177 -24.43 6.44 -12.39
N GLY A 178 -24.52 5.27 -13.03
CA GLY A 178 -24.72 5.17 -14.48
C GLY A 178 -26.00 5.85 -14.92
N GLY A 179 -27.14 5.55 -14.28
CA GLY A 179 -28.43 6.15 -14.58
C GLY A 179 -28.42 7.67 -14.40
N MET A 180 -27.87 8.17 -13.31
CA MET A 180 -27.79 9.62 -13.03
C MET A 180 -26.87 10.37 -13.99
N ALA A 181 -25.86 9.71 -14.56
CA ALA A 181 -24.95 10.34 -15.50
C ALA A 181 -25.53 10.51 -16.92
N TYR A 182 -26.65 9.86 -17.24
CA TYR A 182 -27.41 10.04 -18.49
C TYR A 182 -28.34 11.25 -18.49
N TYR A 183 -28.65 11.83 -17.32
CA TYR A 183 -29.51 13.00 -17.16
C TYR A 183 -28.70 14.28 -16.97
#